data_23b2911ddf5959b22811b7de1579f8bd
#
_entry.id   23b2911ddf5959b22811b7de1579f8bd
#
_cell.length_a   1.000
_cell.length_b   1.000
_cell.length_c   1.000
_cell.angle_alpha   90.00
_cell.angle_beta   90.00
_cell.angle_gamma   90.00
#
_symmetry.space_group_name_H-M   'P 1'
#
loop_
_entity.id
_entity.type
_entity.pdbx_description
1 polymer ?
#
loop_
_entity_poly.entity_id
_entity_poly.type
_entity_poly.pdbx_seq_one_letter_code
_entity_poly.pdbx_strand_id
1 'polypeptide(L)'
;MEPESARSALFWDSLRAFRPDLIYMDPARRSATGSKVFLLEDCSPDILTLTKELFAVAPSLLVKLSPMADISMLVRRLLAAGAATRAVHVVSAAGECKELLLHLVPAGPSEDVSYTLIVNENGHIKEFDSSSEENSVPQFFNDEEGLRSMSMLFEPGKALAKAGLFNAVCSSLGAGLVKAARSTHLYFSPDAPEGDSDMQFFGKVFDIADVVPLNKQSIRAFSAKYPKAEVSARNISMTSDDLRKKLKAQSGGNVHIFGIGIDFGDRKSSNWLVAAVRRQTV
;
A
#
# COMPACT_ATOMS: atom_id res chain seq x y z
N MET A 1 22.64 29.96 -31.88
CA MET A 1 22.08 28.83 -31.05
C MET A 1 23.16 27.77 -30.97
N GLU A 2 23.67 27.50 -29.79
CA GLU A 2 24.57 26.37 -29.59
C GLU A 2 23.82 25.06 -29.87
N PRO A 3 24.44 24.09 -30.53
CA PRO A 3 23.82 22.80 -30.79
C PRO A 3 23.47 22.09 -29.47
N GLU A 4 22.36 21.39 -29.44
CA GLU A 4 21.83 20.68 -28.25
C GLU A 4 22.87 19.73 -27.64
N SER A 5 23.74 19.13 -28.47
CA SER A 5 24.88 18.31 -28.05
C SER A 5 25.93 19.07 -27.20
N ALA A 6 26.21 20.34 -27.54
CA ALA A 6 27.17 21.13 -26.79
C ALA A 6 26.65 21.55 -25.40
N ARG A 7 25.36 21.89 -25.29
CA ARG A 7 24.71 22.17 -24.01
C ARG A 7 24.68 20.93 -23.12
N SER A 8 24.43 19.75 -23.67
CA SER A 8 24.49 18.49 -22.97
C SER A 8 25.89 18.19 -22.44
N ALA A 9 26.94 18.39 -23.23
CA ALA A 9 28.34 18.19 -22.81
C ALA A 9 28.73 19.12 -21.67
N LEU A 10 28.42 20.40 -21.74
CA LEU A 10 28.68 21.39 -20.69
C LEU A 10 27.95 21.06 -19.38
N PHE A 11 26.74 20.54 -19.46
CA PHE A 11 26.00 20.11 -18.31
C PHE A 11 26.70 18.95 -17.58
N TRP A 12 27.10 17.91 -18.30
CA TRP A 12 27.81 16.77 -17.72
C TRP A 12 29.18 17.14 -17.16
N ASP A 13 29.92 18.03 -17.80
CA ASP A 13 31.21 18.53 -17.35
C ASP A 13 31.06 19.34 -16.05
N SER A 14 30.02 20.15 -15.95
CA SER A 14 29.69 20.89 -14.74
C SER A 14 29.36 19.96 -13.57
N LEU A 15 28.58 18.91 -13.81
CA LEU A 15 28.26 17.89 -12.77
C LEU A 15 29.52 17.14 -12.34
N ARG A 16 30.40 16.73 -13.26
CA ARG A 16 31.66 16.07 -12.92
C ARG A 16 32.57 16.96 -12.08
N ALA A 17 32.62 18.26 -12.39
CA ALA A 17 33.39 19.25 -11.61
C ALA A 17 32.80 19.46 -10.19
N PHE A 18 31.47 19.45 -10.07
CA PHE A 18 30.76 19.62 -8.80
C PHE A 18 30.89 18.42 -7.88
N ARG A 19 30.97 17.18 -8.42
CA ARG A 19 31.06 15.91 -7.67
C ARG A 19 29.96 15.75 -6.62
N PRO A 20 28.68 15.71 -7.00
CA PRO A 20 27.60 15.56 -6.03
C PRO A 20 27.65 14.18 -5.35
N ASP A 21 27.35 14.12 -4.06
CA ASP A 21 27.18 12.86 -3.34
C ASP A 21 25.87 12.16 -3.67
N LEU A 22 24.87 12.96 -4.09
CA LEU A 22 23.53 12.49 -4.45
C LEU A 22 22.97 13.32 -5.59
N ILE A 23 22.34 12.66 -6.56
CA ILE A 23 21.49 13.31 -7.56
C ILE A 23 20.03 13.00 -7.27
N TYR A 24 19.22 14.04 -7.03
CA TYR A 24 17.76 13.90 -6.97
C TYR A 24 17.16 14.10 -8.36
N MET A 25 16.22 13.21 -8.71
CA MET A 25 15.51 13.25 -9.99
C MET A 25 13.99 13.12 -9.77
N ASP A 26 13.23 14.00 -10.44
CA ASP A 26 11.77 13.92 -10.55
C ASP A 26 11.38 13.92 -12.03
N PRO A 27 11.53 12.79 -12.73
CA PRO A 27 11.32 12.72 -14.17
C PRO A 27 9.85 12.94 -14.51
N ALA A 28 9.59 13.86 -15.44
CA ALA A 28 8.25 14.15 -15.92
C ALA A 28 7.74 13.03 -16.83
N ARG A 29 6.44 12.73 -16.77
CA ARG A 29 5.81 11.77 -17.67
C ARG A 29 5.66 12.38 -19.07
N ARG A 30 6.13 11.69 -20.11
CA ARG A 30 6.01 12.13 -21.52
C ARG A 30 4.63 11.93 -22.14
N SER A 31 3.67 11.26 -21.49
CA SER A 31 2.55 10.66 -22.19
C SER A 31 1.50 11.65 -22.67
N ALA A 32 1.24 11.60 -23.97
CA ALA A 32 -0.03 11.96 -24.62
C ALA A 32 -0.96 10.74 -24.84
N THR A 33 -0.50 9.53 -24.58
CA THR A 33 -1.25 8.30 -24.88
C THR A 33 -1.83 7.70 -23.63
N GLY A 34 -3.01 8.05 -23.21
CA GLY A 34 -3.86 7.51 -22.14
C GLY A 34 -3.61 6.08 -21.56
N SER A 35 -2.38 5.57 -21.63
CA SER A 35 -1.92 4.32 -21.06
C SER A 35 -2.10 4.35 -19.54
N LYS A 36 -2.82 3.35 -18.99
CA LYS A 36 -3.04 3.18 -17.56
C LYS A 36 -1.81 2.61 -16.83
N VAL A 37 -0.79 2.17 -17.54
CA VAL A 37 0.42 1.57 -16.99
C VAL A 37 1.52 2.61 -16.93
N PHE A 38 2.19 2.71 -15.78
CA PHE A 38 3.37 3.55 -15.60
C PHE A 38 4.61 2.76 -16.03
N LEU A 39 5.30 3.23 -17.07
CA LEU A 39 6.59 2.68 -17.50
C LEU A 39 7.69 3.72 -17.30
N LEU A 40 8.89 3.28 -16.91
CA LEU A 40 10.06 4.16 -16.72
C LEU A 40 10.48 4.85 -18.02
N GLU A 41 10.30 4.18 -19.16
CA GLU A 41 10.60 4.69 -20.49
C GLU A 41 9.69 5.83 -20.92
N ASP A 42 8.50 5.92 -20.32
CA ASP A 42 7.57 7.03 -20.57
C ASP A 42 7.97 8.30 -19.82
N CYS A 43 9.07 8.26 -19.06
CA CYS A 43 9.57 9.37 -18.29
C CYS A 43 10.63 10.19 -19.07
N SER A 44 10.73 11.46 -18.76
CA SER A 44 11.79 12.35 -19.25
C SER A 44 12.40 13.10 -18.07
N PRO A 45 13.71 12.95 -17.85
CA PRO A 45 14.64 12.07 -18.56
C PRO A 45 14.37 10.58 -18.32
N ASP A 46 14.77 9.73 -19.28
CA ASP A 46 14.72 8.28 -19.16
C ASP A 46 15.88 7.79 -18.29
N ILE A 47 15.55 7.36 -17.07
CA ILE A 47 16.53 6.94 -16.07
C ILE A 47 17.29 5.69 -16.51
N LEU A 48 16.60 4.73 -17.16
CA LEU A 48 17.20 3.46 -17.54
C LEU A 48 18.37 3.68 -18.52
N THR A 49 18.20 4.62 -19.45
CA THR A 49 19.25 4.95 -20.43
C THR A 49 20.39 5.78 -19.83
N LEU A 50 20.09 6.60 -18.80
CA LEU A 50 21.07 7.52 -18.19
C LEU A 50 21.79 6.93 -16.97
N THR A 51 21.44 5.74 -16.52
CA THR A 51 21.99 5.13 -15.30
C THR A 51 23.51 5.16 -15.25
N LYS A 52 24.17 4.76 -16.35
CA LYS A 52 25.63 4.69 -16.42
C LYS A 52 26.30 6.06 -16.31
N GLU A 53 25.76 7.05 -17.01
CA GLU A 53 26.27 8.43 -17.00
C GLU A 53 26.05 9.08 -15.63
N LEU A 54 24.90 8.84 -15.02
CA LEU A 54 24.57 9.36 -13.69
C LEU A 54 25.52 8.81 -12.63
N PHE A 55 25.80 7.50 -12.64
CA PHE A 55 26.72 6.90 -11.68
C PHE A 55 28.20 7.20 -11.98
N ALA A 56 28.56 7.67 -13.17
CA ALA A 56 29.88 8.23 -13.44
C ALA A 56 30.09 9.60 -12.78
N VAL A 57 29.03 10.24 -12.28
CA VAL A 57 29.05 11.59 -11.71
C VAL A 57 28.74 11.59 -10.20
N ALA A 58 27.83 10.73 -9.75
CA ALA A 58 27.43 10.63 -8.35
C ALA A 58 27.34 9.16 -7.89
N PRO A 59 27.73 8.84 -6.65
CA PRO A 59 27.64 7.48 -6.11
C PRO A 59 26.20 7.07 -5.78
N SER A 60 25.26 8.01 -5.73
CA SER A 60 23.90 7.77 -5.25
C SER A 60 22.86 8.59 -6.01
N LEU A 61 21.69 7.98 -6.27
CA LEU A 61 20.56 8.64 -6.90
C LEU A 61 19.33 8.50 -5.99
N LEU A 62 18.53 9.56 -5.90
CA LEU A 62 17.20 9.54 -5.30
C LEU A 62 16.18 9.89 -6.37
N VAL A 63 15.34 8.93 -6.74
CA VAL A 63 14.40 9.06 -7.86
C VAL A 63 12.98 9.07 -7.35
N LYS A 64 12.26 10.16 -7.63
CA LYS A 64 10.84 10.27 -7.33
C LYS A 64 10.01 9.71 -8.50
N LEU A 65 9.09 8.82 -8.21
CA LEU A 65 8.22 8.20 -9.21
C LEU A 65 6.74 8.24 -8.77
N SER A 66 5.87 8.07 -9.75
CA SER A 66 4.44 7.99 -9.53
C SER A 66 4.07 6.77 -8.66
N PRO A 67 3.12 6.90 -7.73
CA PRO A 67 2.60 5.75 -6.97
C PRO A 67 1.86 4.71 -7.85
N MET A 68 1.61 5.01 -9.11
CA MET A 68 1.04 4.04 -10.07
C MET A 68 2.05 2.98 -10.54
N ALA A 69 3.35 3.23 -10.37
CA ALA A 69 4.41 2.31 -10.79
C ALA A 69 4.41 1.02 -9.94
N ASP A 70 4.67 -0.12 -10.57
CA ASP A 70 4.87 -1.40 -9.90
C ASP A 70 6.28 -1.47 -9.30
N ILE A 71 6.39 -1.60 -7.97
CA ILE A 71 7.66 -1.56 -7.25
C ILE A 71 8.56 -2.72 -7.69
N SER A 72 8.03 -3.94 -7.74
CA SER A 72 8.81 -5.14 -8.08
C SER A 72 9.34 -5.08 -9.52
N MET A 73 8.54 -4.54 -10.45
CA MET A 73 8.95 -4.34 -11.82
C MET A 73 10.02 -3.25 -11.91
N LEU A 74 9.85 -2.12 -11.21
CA LEU A 74 10.84 -1.03 -11.18
C LEU A 74 12.20 -1.51 -10.72
N VAL A 75 12.26 -2.18 -9.56
CA VAL A 75 13.52 -2.65 -8.97
C VAL A 75 14.25 -3.61 -9.90
N ARG A 76 13.54 -4.57 -10.52
CA ARG A 76 14.14 -5.50 -11.48
C ARG A 76 14.68 -4.81 -12.74
N ARG A 77 13.97 -3.83 -13.27
CA ARG A 77 14.40 -3.08 -14.47
C ARG A 77 15.59 -2.18 -14.19
N LEU A 78 15.59 -1.52 -13.04
CA LEU A 78 16.71 -0.70 -12.59
C LEU A 78 17.96 -1.54 -12.39
N LEU A 79 17.84 -2.72 -11.77
CA LEU A 79 18.96 -3.65 -11.60
C LEU A 79 19.52 -4.09 -12.96
N ALA A 80 18.66 -4.43 -13.92
CA ALA A 80 19.07 -4.79 -15.27
C ALA A 80 19.78 -3.63 -16.01
N ALA A 81 19.48 -2.38 -15.66
CA ALA A 81 20.16 -1.18 -16.17
C ALA A 81 21.44 -0.81 -15.40
N GLY A 82 21.84 -1.60 -14.39
CA GLY A 82 23.04 -1.38 -13.60
C GLY A 82 22.82 -0.52 -12.35
N ALA A 83 21.57 -0.35 -11.89
CA ALA A 83 21.22 0.37 -10.66
C ALA A 83 20.63 -0.57 -9.61
N ALA A 84 21.33 -0.78 -8.50
CA ALA A 84 20.79 -1.50 -7.35
C ALA A 84 19.92 -0.57 -6.51
N THR A 85 18.75 -1.05 -6.12
CA THR A 85 17.84 -0.33 -5.21
C THR A 85 18.23 -0.66 -3.78
N ARG A 86 18.56 0.34 -2.95
CA ARG A 86 18.83 0.19 -1.51
C ARG A 86 17.60 0.39 -0.66
N ALA A 87 16.75 1.35 -1.05
CA ALA A 87 15.50 1.61 -0.35
C ALA A 87 14.41 2.07 -1.31
N VAL A 88 13.17 1.71 -0.99
CA VAL A 88 11.97 2.23 -1.62
C VAL A 88 11.10 2.87 -0.54
N HIS A 89 10.98 4.20 -0.57
CA HIS A 89 10.05 4.93 0.28
C HIS A 89 8.69 4.97 -0.40
N VAL A 90 7.68 4.51 0.31
CA VAL A 90 6.28 4.59 -0.11
C VAL A 90 5.61 5.63 0.77
N VAL A 91 5.30 6.79 0.19
CA VAL A 91 4.83 7.96 0.95
C VAL A 91 3.34 8.16 0.73
N SER A 92 2.58 8.19 1.82
CA SER A 92 1.18 8.58 1.80
C SER A 92 0.90 9.78 2.71
N ALA A 93 -0.05 10.60 2.31
CA ALA A 93 -0.55 11.72 3.08
C ALA A 93 -2.01 11.99 2.73
N ALA A 94 -2.80 12.42 3.73
CA ALA A 94 -4.22 12.74 3.57
C ALA A 94 -5.04 11.60 2.93
N GLY A 95 -4.71 10.35 3.24
CA GLY A 95 -5.42 9.15 2.76
C GLY A 95 -5.12 8.74 1.33
N GLU A 96 -4.07 9.26 0.70
CA GLU A 96 -3.62 8.93 -0.64
C GLU A 96 -2.14 8.58 -0.66
N CYS A 97 -1.75 7.58 -1.47
CA CYS A 97 -0.34 7.37 -1.79
C CYS A 97 0.13 8.46 -2.75
N LYS A 98 1.10 9.26 -2.34
CA LYS A 98 1.54 10.45 -3.07
C LYS A 98 2.67 10.14 -4.03
N GLU A 99 3.68 9.39 -3.58
CA GLU A 99 4.89 9.15 -4.36
C GLU A 99 5.65 7.91 -3.90
N LEU A 100 6.53 7.43 -4.76
CA LEU A 100 7.61 6.51 -4.47
C LEU A 100 8.93 7.26 -4.58
N LEU A 101 9.84 7.07 -3.60
CA LEU A 101 11.21 7.55 -3.70
C LEU A 101 12.14 6.34 -3.67
N LEU A 102 12.94 6.16 -4.71
CA LEU A 102 13.88 5.05 -4.83
C LEU A 102 15.31 5.56 -4.59
N HIS A 103 15.96 5.00 -3.60
CA HIS A 103 17.38 5.22 -3.37
C HIS A 103 18.18 4.17 -4.14
N LEU A 104 18.98 4.62 -5.11
CA LEU A 104 19.73 3.79 -6.03
C LEU A 104 21.23 4.00 -5.85
N VAL A 105 22.01 2.91 -6.03
CA VAL A 105 23.47 2.92 -6.10
C VAL A 105 23.91 2.07 -7.29
N PRO A 106 25.20 2.15 -7.72
CA PRO A 106 25.71 1.26 -8.77
C PRO A 106 25.53 -0.20 -8.39
N ALA A 107 25.02 -1.02 -9.31
CA ALA A 107 24.88 -2.46 -9.07
C ALA A 107 26.25 -3.16 -9.06
N GLY A 108 26.49 -4.02 -8.07
CA GLY A 108 27.65 -4.91 -8.03
C GLY A 108 27.51 -6.10 -8.98
N PRO A 109 28.61 -6.84 -9.25
CA PRO A 109 28.61 -7.97 -10.18
C PRO A 109 27.67 -9.13 -9.79
N SER A 110 27.35 -9.26 -8.49
CA SER A 110 26.50 -10.31 -7.93
C SER A 110 25.39 -9.70 -7.07
N GLU A 111 24.88 -8.51 -7.46
CA GLU A 111 23.86 -7.82 -6.69
C GLU A 111 22.55 -8.59 -6.73
N ASP A 112 21.96 -8.82 -5.56
CA ASP A 112 20.67 -9.46 -5.40
C ASP A 112 19.55 -8.42 -5.32
N VAL A 113 18.32 -8.83 -5.58
CA VAL A 113 17.13 -7.97 -5.50
C VAL A 113 16.69 -7.88 -4.03
N SER A 114 17.51 -7.23 -3.19
CA SER A 114 17.22 -6.98 -1.79
C SER A 114 17.25 -5.49 -1.50
N TYR A 115 16.20 -4.97 -0.86
CA TYR A 115 16.06 -3.55 -0.53
C TYR A 115 15.19 -3.37 0.72
N THR A 116 15.32 -2.22 1.36
CA THR A 116 14.43 -1.83 2.46
C THR A 116 13.19 -1.13 1.91
N LEU A 117 12.00 -1.60 2.31
CA LEU A 117 10.75 -0.88 2.12
C LEU A 117 10.52 0.06 3.30
N ILE A 118 10.45 1.35 3.02
CA ILE A 118 10.21 2.40 4.03
C ILE A 118 8.79 2.92 3.82
N VAL A 119 7.89 2.47 4.66
CA VAL A 119 6.47 2.89 4.64
C VAL A 119 6.32 4.16 5.46
N ASN A 120 5.89 5.23 4.82
CA ASN A 120 5.58 6.52 5.47
C ASN A 120 4.07 6.79 5.32
N GLU A 121 3.34 6.64 6.41
CA GLU A 121 1.91 6.93 6.49
C GLU A 121 1.69 8.21 7.30
N ASN A 122 1.41 9.33 6.63
CA ASN A 122 1.19 10.64 7.27
C ASN A 122 2.33 11.10 8.19
N GLY A 123 3.59 10.77 7.87
CA GLY A 123 4.77 11.12 8.68
C GLY A 123 5.23 10.04 9.65
N HIS A 124 4.42 9.01 9.92
CA HIS A 124 4.85 7.84 10.69
C HIS A 124 5.60 6.86 9.78
N ILE A 125 6.78 6.44 10.22
CA ILE A 125 7.70 5.63 9.40
C ILE A 125 7.89 4.25 10.02
N LYS A 126 7.80 3.22 9.17
CA LYS A 126 8.14 1.84 9.51
C LYS A 126 8.92 1.20 8.37
N GLU A 127 9.96 0.46 8.74
CA GLU A 127 10.83 -0.23 7.79
C GLU A 127 10.49 -1.72 7.73
N PHE A 128 10.58 -2.27 6.53
CA PHE A 128 10.39 -3.69 6.24
C PHE A 128 11.50 -4.15 5.29
N ASP A 129 11.91 -5.38 5.42
CA ASP A 129 12.72 -6.03 4.40
C ASP A 129 11.87 -6.33 3.16
N SER A 130 12.46 -6.27 1.96
CA SER A 130 11.76 -6.59 0.70
C SER A 130 11.19 -8.00 0.66
N SER A 131 11.77 -8.93 1.43
CA SER A 131 11.29 -10.31 1.59
C SER A 131 10.23 -10.49 2.67
N SER A 132 9.89 -9.44 3.44
CA SER A 132 8.96 -9.54 4.58
C SER A 132 7.59 -10.09 4.20
N GLU A 133 7.07 -9.73 3.02
CA GLU A 133 5.77 -10.23 2.55
C GLU A 133 5.82 -11.73 2.23
N GLU A 134 6.87 -12.19 1.56
CA GLU A 134 7.05 -13.59 1.17
C GLU A 134 7.32 -14.49 2.37
N ASN A 135 8.04 -13.98 3.37
CA ASN A 135 8.38 -14.71 4.60
C ASN A 135 7.26 -14.71 5.64
N SER A 136 6.19 -13.94 5.43
CA SER A 136 5.08 -13.84 6.38
C SER A 136 3.95 -14.80 6.05
N VAL A 137 3.52 -15.57 7.05
CA VAL A 137 2.40 -16.50 6.94
C VAL A 137 1.19 -15.90 7.67
N PRO A 138 0.15 -15.44 6.96
CA PRO A 138 -1.03 -14.89 7.60
C PRO A 138 -1.88 -15.98 8.23
N GLN A 139 -2.54 -15.67 9.33
CA GLN A 139 -3.58 -16.50 9.91
C GLN A 139 -4.93 -16.15 9.27
N PHE A 140 -5.76 -17.16 9.06
CA PHE A 140 -7.15 -17.03 8.59
C PHE A 140 -8.11 -17.60 9.64
N PHE A 141 -9.38 -17.30 9.50
CA PHE A 141 -10.41 -17.85 10.37
C PHE A 141 -10.58 -19.36 10.15
N ASN A 142 -10.72 -20.13 11.22
CA ASN A 142 -11.07 -21.54 11.16
C ASN A 142 -12.57 -21.74 10.97
N ASP A 143 -13.37 -20.90 11.63
CA ASP A 143 -14.84 -21.01 11.69
C ASP A 143 -15.49 -19.63 11.95
N GLU A 144 -16.83 -19.64 11.99
CA GLU A 144 -17.64 -18.46 12.27
C GLU A 144 -17.55 -17.98 13.71
N GLU A 145 -17.30 -18.89 14.68
CA GLU A 145 -17.18 -18.54 16.08
C GLU A 145 -15.93 -17.70 16.32
N GLY A 146 -14.81 -18.09 15.71
CA GLY A 146 -13.59 -17.30 15.70
C GLY A 146 -13.80 -15.90 15.12
N LEU A 147 -14.57 -15.74 14.04
CA LEU A 147 -14.90 -14.41 13.51
C LEU A 147 -15.77 -13.60 14.47
N ARG A 148 -16.77 -14.23 15.10
CA ARG A 148 -17.70 -13.55 16.03
C ARG A 148 -17.03 -13.13 17.34
N SER A 149 -15.92 -13.77 17.72
CA SER A 149 -15.14 -13.40 18.91
C SER A 149 -14.24 -12.18 18.69
N MET A 150 -14.13 -11.66 17.47
CA MET A 150 -13.30 -10.50 17.19
C MET A 150 -13.94 -9.21 17.69
N SER A 151 -13.15 -8.37 18.35
CA SER A 151 -13.56 -7.06 18.86
C SER A 151 -13.08 -5.90 18.01
N MET A 152 -12.06 -6.12 17.17
CA MET A 152 -11.39 -5.10 16.40
C MET A 152 -11.26 -5.49 14.92
N LEU A 153 -11.40 -4.48 14.05
CA LEU A 153 -11.09 -4.56 12.62
C LEU A 153 -10.05 -3.49 12.27
N PHE A 154 -9.05 -3.88 11.49
CA PHE A 154 -8.01 -3.00 10.97
C PHE A 154 -8.06 -2.94 9.45
N GLU A 155 -8.09 -1.72 8.90
CA GLU A 155 -7.94 -1.42 7.46
C GLU A 155 -6.60 -0.72 7.24
N PRO A 156 -5.62 -1.34 6.53
CA PRO A 156 -4.31 -0.75 6.29
C PRO A 156 -4.36 0.58 5.55
N GLY A 157 -3.40 1.43 5.83
CA GLY A 157 -3.17 2.69 5.16
C GLY A 157 -2.72 2.52 3.71
N LYS A 158 -2.64 3.62 3.01
CA LYS A 158 -2.35 3.63 1.57
C LYS A 158 -0.90 3.28 1.26
N ALA A 159 0.05 3.65 2.13
CA ALA A 159 1.45 3.31 1.94
C ALA A 159 1.69 1.81 2.14
N LEU A 160 1.12 1.18 3.20
CA LEU A 160 1.17 -0.27 3.39
C LEU A 160 0.57 -1.04 2.22
N ALA A 161 -0.62 -0.63 1.76
CA ALA A 161 -1.29 -1.25 0.63
C ALA A 161 -0.47 -1.13 -0.66
N LYS A 162 0.16 0.02 -0.91
CA LYS A 162 1.02 0.26 -2.06
C LYS A 162 2.34 -0.51 -1.97
N ALA A 163 2.90 -0.67 -0.79
CA ALA A 163 4.10 -1.47 -0.54
C ALA A 163 3.86 -2.98 -0.76
N GLY A 164 2.59 -3.43 -0.83
CA GLY A 164 2.25 -4.84 -1.03
C GLY A 164 2.41 -5.70 0.22
N LEU A 165 2.48 -5.08 1.40
CA LEU A 165 2.76 -5.75 2.69
C LEU A 165 1.47 -6.33 3.30
N PHE A 166 0.80 -7.25 2.59
CA PHE A 166 -0.51 -7.77 2.99
C PHE A 166 -0.45 -8.90 4.02
N ASN A 167 0.59 -9.71 4.01
CA ASN A 167 0.82 -10.77 4.99
C ASN A 167 1.73 -10.27 6.11
N ALA A 168 2.74 -9.48 5.78
CA ALA A 168 3.67 -8.89 6.73
C ALA A 168 2.99 -8.02 7.79
N VAL A 169 1.86 -7.38 7.47
CA VAL A 169 1.02 -6.64 8.43
C VAL A 169 0.65 -7.50 9.64
N CYS A 170 0.32 -8.79 9.43
CA CYS A 170 -0.11 -9.68 10.51
C CYS A 170 0.95 -9.89 11.60
N SER A 171 2.23 -9.88 11.22
CA SER A 171 3.35 -10.08 12.13
C SER A 171 4.00 -8.78 12.62
N SER A 172 3.87 -7.70 11.85
CA SER A 172 4.65 -6.47 12.07
C SER A 172 3.89 -5.37 12.79
N LEU A 173 2.55 -5.34 12.73
CA LEU A 173 1.75 -4.28 13.34
C LEU A 173 1.00 -4.72 14.60
N GLY A 174 0.91 -6.01 14.89
CA GLY A 174 0.24 -6.51 16.09
C GLY A 174 0.23 -8.03 16.15
N ALA A 175 0.44 -8.58 17.33
CA ALA A 175 0.32 -10.02 17.55
C ALA A 175 -1.13 -10.46 17.38
N GLY A 176 -1.36 -11.56 16.66
CA GLY A 176 -2.66 -12.20 16.57
C GLY A 176 -3.63 -11.59 15.55
N LEU A 177 -3.16 -10.78 14.60
CA LEU A 177 -4.02 -10.31 13.50
C LEU A 177 -4.41 -11.47 12.59
N VAL A 178 -5.73 -11.66 12.41
CA VAL A 178 -6.33 -12.65 11.53
C VAL A 178 -6.79 -11.95 10.24
N LYS A 179 -6.33 -12.41 9.10
CA LYS A 179 -6.69 -11.85 7.80
C LYS A 179 -8.05 -12.35 7.33
N ALA A 180 -8.90 -11.47 6.80
CA ALA A 180 -10.26 -11.81 6.35
C ALA A 180 -10.29 -12.91 5.29
N ALA A 181 -9.44 -12.77 4.25
CA ALA A 181 -9.29 -13.73 3.16
C ALA A 181 -7.97 -13.47 2.42
N ARG A 182 -7.56 -14.40 1.55
CA ARG A 182 -6.33 -14.25 0.75
C ARG A 182 -6.29 -12.95 -0.05
N SER A 183 -7.41 -12.56 -0.64
CA SER A 183 -7.54 -11.35 -1.46
C SER A 183 -8.26 -10.18 -0.76
N THR A 184 -8.58 -10.31 0.54
CA THR A 184 -9.23 -9.26 1.33
C THR A 184 -8.24 -8.72 2.36
N HIS A 185 -7.84 -7.48 2.18
CA HIS A 185 -6.83 -6.82 3.02
C HIS A 185 -7.51 -6.06 4.18
N LEU A 186 -8.30 -6.79 4.96
CA LEU A 186 -8.86 -6.42 6.24
C LEU A 186 -8.42 -7.45 7.28
N TYR A 187 -8.14 -6.98 8.48
CA TYR A 187 -7.57 -7.79 9.54
C TYR A 187 -8.41 -7.64 10.80
N PHE A 188 -8.46 -8.69 11.59
CA PHE A 188 -9.27 -8.76 12.80
C PHE A 188 -8.40 -9.14 13.99
N SER A 189 -8.78 -8.70 15.19
CA SER A 189 -8.18 -9.13 16.44
C SER A 189 -9.26 -9.30 17.51
N PRO A 190 -9.13 -10.29 18.43
CA PRO A 190 -10.01 -10.42 19.58
C PRO A 190 -9.78 -9.29 20.58
N ASP A 191 -8.55 -8.77 20.64
CA ASP A 191 -8.16 -7.74 21.57
C ASP A 191 -7.95 -6.41 20.86
N ALA A 192 -8.39 -5.35 21.51
CA ALA A 192 -8.06 -4.01 21.10
C ALA A 192 -6.59 -3.72 21.41
N PRO A 193 -5.83 -3.06 20.51
CA PRO A 193 -4.48 -2.66 20.84
C PRO A 193 -4.48 -1.75 22.08
N GLU A 194 -3.63 -2.08 23.05
CA GLU A 194 -3.40 -1.23 24.20
C GLU A 194 -2.44 -0.09 23.85
N GLY A 195 -2.75 1.12 24.27
CA GLY A 195 -1.86 2.29 24.13
C GLY A 195 -1.57 2.74 22.69
N ASP A 196 -0.39 3.28 22.47
CA ASP A 196 0.12 3.78 21.17
C ASP A 196 0.58 2.62 20.27
N SER A 197 -0.35 1.77 19.88
CA SER A 197 -0.09 0.70 18.93
C SER A 197 0.22 1.30 17.55
N ASP A 198 1.26 0.80 16.89
CA ASP A 198 1.63 1.15 15.50
C ASP A 198 0.43 1.10 14.54
N MET A 199 -0.56 0.23 14.78
CA MET A 199 -1.73 0.07 13.91
C MET A 199 -2.48 1.38 13.66
N GLN A 200 -2.69 2.22 14.68
CA GLN A 200 -3.44 3.48 14.52
C GLN A 200 -2.71 4.49 13.62
N PHE A 201 -1.38 4.40 13.51
CA PHE A 201 -0.57 5.25 12.65
C PHE A 201 -0.53 4.74 11.20
N PHE A 202 -0.59 3.42 11.01
CA PHE A 202 -0.46 2.78 9.71
C PHE A 202 -1.78 2.34 9.08
N GLY A 203 -2.92 2.77 9.61
CA GLY A 203 -4.24 2.45 9.05
C GLY A 203 -5.39 2.99 9.87
N LYS A 204 -6.54 2.36 9.67
CA LYS A 204 -7.76 2.70 10.41
C LYS A 204 -8.13 1.52 11.31
N VAL A 205 -8.30 1.81 12.58
CA VAL A 205 -8.77 0.85 13.59
C VAL A 205 -10.24 1.11 13.88
N PHE A 206 -11.02 0.04 13.94
CA PHE A 206 -12.45 0.09 14.22
C PHE A 206 -12.79 -0.89 15.35
N ASP A 207 -13.66 -0.46 16.27
CA ASP A 207 -14.29 -1.33 17.26
C ASP A 207 -15.51 -2.01 16.64
N ILE A 208 -15.54 -3.32 16.65
CA ILE A 208 -16.63 -4.12 16.07
C ILE A 208 -17.86 -4.06 16.98
N ALA A 209 -18.99 -3.68 16.40
CA ALA A 209 -20.28 -3.62 17.10
C ALA A 209 -21.18 -4.81 16.78
N ASP A 210 -21.18 -5.29 15.52
CA ASP A 210 -21.94 -6.45 15.08
C ASP A 210 -21.23 -7.21 13.96
N VAL A 211 -21.36 -8.53 13.99
CA VAL A 211 -20.87 -9.45 12.93
C VAL A 211 -21.97 -10.45 12.60
N VAL A 212 -22.48 -10.41 11.36
CA VAL A 212 -23.56 -11.30 10.91
C VAL A 212 -23.34 -11.78 9.47
N PRO A 213 -23.84 -12.97 9.07
CA PRO A 213 -23.82 -13.40 7.68
C PRO A 213 -24.60 -12.44 6.77
N LEU A 214 -24.10 -12.19 5.56
CA LEU A 214 -24.77 -11.36 4.57
C LEU A 214 -25.94 -12.10 3.93
N ASN A 215 -27.14 -11.87 4.44
CA ASN A 215 -28.40 -12.42 3.93
C ASN A 215 -29.54 -11.39 4.02
N LYS A 216 -30.72 -11.75 3.51
CA LYS A 216 -31.88 -10.84 3.50
C LYS A 216 -32.32 -10.40 4.91
N GLN A 217 -32.25 -11.30 5.88
CA GLN A 217 -32.65 -11.03 7.26
C GLN A 217 -31.66 -10.06 7.92
N SER A 218 -30.37 -10.31 7.78
CA SER A 218 -29.31 -9.45 8.32
C SER A 218 -29.34 -8.05 7.70
N ILE A 219 -29.57 -7.94 6.37
CA ILE A 219 -29.76 -6.65 5.70
C ILE A 219 -30.90 -5.86 6.32
N ARG A 220 -32.06 -6.50 6.58
CA ARG A 220 -33.20 -5.82 7.22
C ARG A 220 -32.88 -5.36 8.64
N ALA A 221 -32.21 -6.21 9.44
CA ALA A 221 -31.81 -5.89 10.80
C ALA A 221 -30.81 -4.72 10.83
N PHE A 222 -29.80 -4.73 9.97
CA PHE A 222 -28.81 -3.66 9.87
C PHE A 222 -29.43 -2.36 9.37
N SER A 223 -30.34 -2.41 8.39
CA SER A 223 -31.09 -1.25 7.90
C SER A 223 -31.89 -0.55 9.01
N ALA A 224 -32.47 -1.32 9.92
CA ALA A 224 -33.21 -0.76 11.05
C ALA A 224 -32.27 -0.23 12.16
N LYS A 225 -31.17 -0.93 12.45
CA LYS A 225 -30.23 -0.59 13.54
C LYS A 225 -29.28 0.55 13.15
N TYR A 226 -28.88 0.61 11.87
CA TYR A 226 -27.88 1.54 11.35
C TYR A 226 -28.41 2.34 10.15
N PRO A 227 -29.41 3.23 10.33
CA PRO A 227 -30.01 3.98 9.23
C PRO A 227 -29.07 5.01 8.61
N LYS A 228 -27.97 5.36 9.33
CA LYS A 228 -26.93 6.27 8.88
C LYS A 228 -25.57 5.64 9.13
N ALA A 229 -24.86 5.29 8.05
CA ALA A 229 -23.55 4.64 8.11
C ALA A 229 -22.75 4.86 6.82
N GLU A 230 -21.44 4.87 6.94
CA GLU A 230 -20.57 4.64 5.77
C GLU A 230 -20.61 3.16 5.39
N VAL A 231 -20.54 2.85 4.09
CA VAL A 231 -20.67 1.48 3.60
C VAL A 231 -19.52 1.14 2.64
N SER A 232 -18.86 0.03 2.89
CA SER A 232 -17.82 -0.50 2.01
C SER A 232 -18.07 -1.97 1.68
N ALA A 233 -17.87 -2.35 0.43
CA ALA A 233 -17.84 -3.73 -0.02
C ALA A 233 -16.39 -4.15 -0.29
N ARG A 234 -15.97 -5.29 0.25
CA ARG A 234 -14.63 -5.85 0.11
C ARG A 234 -14.72 -7.31 -0.28
N ASN A 235 -14.29 -7.63 -1.50
CA ASN A 235 -14.26 -8.99 -2.03
C ASN A 235 -15.61 -9.72 -1.97
N ILE A 236 -16.69 -9.04 -2.30
CA ILE A 236 -18.04 -9.59 -2.50
C ILE A 236 -18.57 -9.22 -3.88
N SER A 237 -19.57 -9.95 -4.37
CA SER A 237 -20.14 -9.78 -5.72
C SER A 237 -21.02 -8.55 -5.90
N MET A 238 -20.88 -7.52 -5.07
CA MET A 238 -21.61 -6.25 -5.20
C MET A 238 -20.70 -5.06 -4.88
N THR A 239 -21.07 -3.90 -5.43
CA THR A 239 -20.36 -2.65 -5.14
C THR A 239 -20.77 -2.07 -3.78
N SER A 240 -19.96 -1.13 -3.25
CA SER A 240 -20.32 -0.40 -2.02
C SER A 240 -21.65 0.35 -2.17
N ASP A 241 -21.92 0.91 -3.35
CA ASP A 241 -23.17 1.61 -3.62
C ASP A 241 -24.39 0.66 -3.68
N ASP A 242 -24.24 -0.53 -4.26
CA ASP A 242 -25.30 -1.54 -4.27
C ASP A 242 -25.62 -2.04 -2.86
N LEU A 243 -24.56 -2.26 -2.06
CA LEU A 243 -24.73 -2.66 -0.66
C LEU A 243 -25.43 -1.56 0.14
N ARG A 244 -25.03 -0.29 -0.02
CA ARG A 244 -25.65 0.87 0.63
C ARG A 244 -27.13 0.99 0.26
N LYS A 245 -27.48 0.83 -1.02
CA LYS A 245 -28.88 0.83 -1.49
C LYS A 245 -29.70 -0.29 -0.84
N LYS A 246 -29.14 -1.52 -0.74
CA LYS A 246 -29.80 -2.66 -0.08
C LYS A 246 -30.01 -2.43 1.41
N LEU A 247 -29.03 -1.85 2.09
CA LEU A 247 -29.10 -1.47 3.50
C LEU A 247 -29.98 -0.23 3.74
N LYS A 248 -30.35 0.51 2.68
CA LYS A 248 -31.04 1.80 2.76
C LYS A 248 -30.33 2.80 3.69
N ALA A 249 -29.01 2.69 3.82
CA ALA A 249 -28.23 3.52 4.70
C ALA A 249 -27.97 4.89 4.07
N GLN A 250 -28.22 5.95 4.84
CA GLN A 250 -27.78 7.29 4.49
C GLN A 250 -26.29 7.42 4.80
N SER A 251 -25.55 8.16 3.98
CA SER A 251 -24.12 8.42 4.23
C SER A 251 -23.89 9.23 5.49
N GLY A 252 -22.76 8.97 6.17
CA GLY A 252 -22.34 9.66 7.38
C GLY A 252 -22.69 8.88 8.67
N GLY A 253 -22.54 9.57 9.81
CA GLY A 253 -22.59 8.93 11.13
C GLY A 253 -21.22 8.41 11.55
N ASN A 254 -21.17 7.73 12.70
CA ASN A 254 -19.95 7.18 13.28
C ASN A 254 -19.77 5.67 12.99
N VAL A 255 -20.76 5.03 12.41
CA VAL A 255 -20.72 3.60 12.07
C VAL A 255 -20.27 3.41 10.63
N HIS A 256 -19.39 2.44 10.42
CA HIS A 256 -19.01 1.93 9.11
C HIS A 256 -19.49 0.48 8.99
N ILE A 257 -20.24 0.18 7.95
CA ILE A 257 -20.68 -1.18 7.61
C ILE A 257 -19.80 -1.71 6.49
N PHE A 258 -19.12 -2.80 6.76
CA PHE A 258 -18.33 -3.53 5.79
C PHE A 258 -19.10 -4.77 5.33
N GLY A 259 -19.28 -4.93 4.02
CA GLY A 259 -19.65 -6.20 3.41
C GLY A 259 -18.37 -6.91 2.96
N ILE A 260 -18.06 -8.06 3.58
CA ILE A 260 -16.74 -8.69 3.45
C ILE A 260 -16.88 -10.14 3.00
N GLY A 261 -16.07 -10.56 2.01
CA GLY A 261 -15.80 -11.95 1.72
C GLY A 261 -14.76 -12.50 2.70
N ILE A 262 -15.11 -13.53 3.45
CA ILE A 262 -14.26 -14.15 4.49
C ILE A 262 -14.01 -15.61 4.14
N ASP A 263 -12.75 -16.04 4.25
CA ASP A 263 -12.33 -17.42 4.07
C ASP A 263 -12.25 -18.14 5.42
N PHE A 264 -12.83 -19.35 5.52
CA PHE A 264 -12.77 -20.20 6.69
C PHE A 264 -11.99 -21.49 6.38
N GLY A 265 -10.67 -21.43 6.56
CA GLY A 265 -9.79 -22.57 6.26
C GLY A 265 -9.93 -23.04 4.80
N ASP A 266 -10.12 -24.34 4.60
CA ASP A 266 -10.32 -24.95 3.27
C ASP A 266 -11.78 -24.85 2.77
N ARG A 267 -12.66 -24.20 3.53
CA ARG A 267 -14.06 -24.04 3.18
C ARG A 267 -14.24 -22.89 2.18
N LYS A 268 -15.36 -22.94 1.46
CA LYS A 268 -15.74 -21.89 0.52
C LYS A 268 -15.92 -20.55 1.26
N SER A 269 -15.42 -19.45 0.68
CA SER A 269 -15.65 -18.09 1.16
C SER A 269 -17.13 -17.83 1.38
N SER A 270 -17.45 -17.14 2.45
CA SER A 270 -18.80 -16.65 2.73
C SER A 270 -18.80 -15.15 2.95
N ASN A 271 -19.96 -14.52 2.71
CA ASN A 271 -20.11 -13.08 2.78
C ASN A 271 -20.71 -12.66 4.12
N TRP A 272 -20.12 -11.64 4.74
CA TRP A 272 -20.48 -11.14 6.06
C TRP A 272 -20.74 -9.64 6.06
N LEU A 273 -21.58 -9.18 6.99
CA LEU A 273 -21.72 -7.78 7.37
C LEU A 273 -21.04 -7.59 8.72
N VAL A 274 -20.16 -6.60 8.77
CA VAL A 274 -19.51 -6.13 10.00
C VAL A 274 -19.84 -4.66 10.17
N ALA A 275 -20.55 -4.33 11.27
CA ALA A 275 -20.72 -2.94 11.69
C ALA A 275 -19.66 -2.60 12.72
N ALA A 276 -18.95 -1.49 12.49
CA ALA A 276 -17.85 -1.09 13.36
C ALA A 276 -17.77 0.44 13.50
N VAL A 277 -17.21 0.90 14.61
CA VAL A 277 -17.03 2.32 14.92
C VAL A 277 -15.55 2.64 14.83
N ARG A 278 -15.19 3.66 14.03
CA ARG A 278 -13.80 4.08 13.90
C ARG A 278 -13.27 4.64 15.22
N ARG A 279 -12.14 4.10 15.68
CA ARG A 279 -11.40 4.71 16.78
C ARG A 279 -10.84 6.07 16.34
N GLN A 280 -10.99 7.05 17.19
CA GLN A 280 -10.31 8.32 17.00
C GLN A 280 -8.89 8.18 17.58
N THR A 281 -7.91 8.54 16.80
CA THR A 281 -6.53 8.72 17.29
C THR A 281 -6.52 9.93 18.21
N VAL A 282 -6.08 9.77 19.43
CA VAL A 282 -5.93 10.85 20.42
C VAL A 282 -4.74 11.72 20.03
#